data_084f26f0b451306059e0e91f7716b178
#
_entry.id   084f26f0b451306059e0e91f7716b178
#
_cell.length_a   1.000
_cell.length_b   1.000
_cell.length_c   1.000
_cell.angle_alpha   90.00
_cell.angle_beta   90.00
_cell.angle_gamma   90.00
#
_symmetry.space_group_name_H-M   'P 1'
#
loop_
_entity.id
_entity.type
_entity.pdbx_description
1 polymer ?
#
loop_
_entity_poly.entity_id
_entity_poly.type
_entity_poly.pdbx_seq_one_letter_code
_entity_poly.pdbx_strand_id
1 'polypeptide(L)'
;MMEAQALDLYTELAEGFVLPPAGIPVDVLQHTTLPETAARFHPRQTMTRADDALLSVISSAYLACGLHSGDPLVLHRLVPNLLERNIQIGAHPSYPGLFNFGQDHVMMTPAELTSVFLYQLGALNGVLRDFGQRIRTVKCHGALYYDVATKEWACAAMIKAIRAFDPEIIVVSPARAQTLKQLQASKLRVTRECYADRRYDSAGAIVDRSQPNALLDGAEEAAAQIVNVVRNKFVVAEDGTRVPMQADTFCLHSDTPGAAEMGKAVAAALKAENIAIKPAAGII
;
A
#
# COMPACT_ATOMS: atom_id res chain seq x y z
N MET A 1 -25.00 13.43 -19.35
CA MET A 1 -23.63 13.77 -18.91
C MET A 1 -22.99 12.44 -18.51
N MET A 2 -21.89 12.02 -19.12
CA MET A 2 -21.14 10.85 -18.63
C MET A 2 -20.61 11.23 -17.24
N GLU A 3 -20.92 10.43 -16.22
CA GLU A 3 -20.31 10.58 -14.91
C GLU A 3 -18.77 10.61 -15.06
N ALA A 4 -18.13 11.60 -14.47
CA ALA A 4 -16.68 11.71 -14.54
C ALA A 4 -16.08 10.44 -13.86
N GLN A 5 -15.40 9.63 -14.64
CA GLN A 5 -14.72 8.45 -14.13
C GLN A 5 -13.72 8.89 -13.07
N ALA A 6 -13.71 8.24 -11.93
CA ALA A 6 -12.78 8.51 -10.86
C ALA A 6 -12.00 7.24 -10.49
N LEU A 7 -10.78 7.42 -10.02
CA LEU A 7 -9.93 6.36 -9.49
C LEU A 7 -9.13 6.86 -8.29
N ASP A 8 -8.62 5.94 -7.48
CA ASP A 8 -7.75 6.22 -6.35
C ASP A 8 -6.28 6.04 -6.75
N LEU A 9 -5.46 7.03 -6.45
CA LEU A 9 -4.00 6.97 -6.55
C LEU A 9 -3.44 7.11 -5.14
N TYR A 10 -2.63 6.16 -4.71
CA TYR A 10 -2.14 6.12 -3.35
C TYR A 10 -0.68 5.65 -3.23
N THR A 11 -0.11 5.86 -2.06
CA THR A 11 1.20 5.36 -1.66
C THR A 11 1.17 4.73 -0.26
N GLU A 12 2.21 3.98 0.06
CA GLU A 12 2.46 3.38 1.38
C GLU A 12 3.40 4.27 2.16
N LEU A 13 3.13 4.45 3.45
CA LEU A 13 3.84 5.39 4.31
C LEU A 13 4.01 4.85 5.75
N ALA A 14 4.69 5.62 6.58
CA ALA A 14 5.08 5.28 7.95
C ALA A 14 6.02 4.07 8.02
N GLU A 15 6.78 3.83 6.98
CA GLU A 15 7.72 2.73 6.87
C GLU A 15 9.09 3.08 7.46
N GLY A 16 9.09 3.74 8.61
CA GLY A 16 10.28 4.12 9.36
C GLY A 16 10.08 3.97 10.86
N PHE A 17 11.18 3.99 11.60
CA PHE A 17 11.20 4.07 13.06
C PHE A 17 11.86 5.38 13.49
N VAL A 18 11.30 6.04 14.50
CA VAL A 18 12.00 7.14 15.17
C VAL A 18 13.11 6.53 16.01
N LEU A 19 14.36 6.93 15.76
CA LEU A 19 15.42 6.68 16.72
C LEU A 19 15.05 7.36 18.04
N PRO A 20 15.36 6.73 19.20
CA PRO A 20 15.11 7.34 20.50
C PRO A 20 15.67 8.75 20.54
N PRO A 21 15.06 9.68 21.31
CA PRO A 21 15.49 11.06 21.39
C PRO A 21 16.98 11.16 21.72
N ALA A 22 17.64 12.17 21.16
CA ALA A 22 19.04 12.45 21.37
C ALA A 22 19.41 12.36 22.86
N GLY A 23 20.19 11.35 23.23
CA GLY A 23 20.53 11.03 24.61
C GLY A 23 20.91 9.55 24.83
N ILE A 24 20.53 8.67 23.90
CA ILE A 24 21.13 7.32 23.87
C ILE A 24 22.38 7.44 23.01
N PRO A 25 23.58 7.19 23.59
CA PRO A 25 24.82 7.27 22.85
C PRO A 25 24.80 6.35 21.62
N VAL A 26 25.22 6.89 20.48
CA VAL A 26 25.26 6.15 19.18
C VAL A 26 26.17 4.91 19.27
N ASP A 27 27.11 4.91 20.21
CA ASP A 27 28.00 3.80 20.51
C ASP A 27 27.26 2.54 21.02
N VAL A 28 26.13 2.68 21.71
CA VAL A 28 25.31 1.52 22.11
C VAL A 28 24.70 0.81 20.89
N LEU A 29 24.42 1.55 19.81
CA LEU A 29 23.93 0.98 18.55
C LEU A 29 25.05 0.38 17.69
N GLN A 30 26.29 0.80 17.88
CA GLN A 30 27.44 0.31 17.12
C GLN A 30 27.94 -1.07 17.58
N HIS A 31 27.56 -1.52 18.76
CA HIS A 31 27.94 -2.83 19.30
C HIS A 31 26.91 -3.95 19.05
N THR A 32 25.76 -3.66 18.48
CA THR A 32 24.88 -4.67 17.94
C THR A 32 25.32 -4.96 16.50
N THR A 33 25.96 -6.10 16.29
CA THR A 33 26.17 -6.69 14.95
C THR A 33 24.79 -7.02 14.38
N LEU A 34 24.11 -6.01 13.86
CA LEU A 34 22.90 -6.23 13.08
C LEU A 34 23.32 -6.92 11.76
N PRO A 35 22.63 -7.98 11.32
CA PRO A 35 22.89 -8.57 10.02
C PRO A 35 22.82 -7.50 8.92
N GLU A 36 23.50 -7.68 7.79
CA GLU A 36 23.44 -6.76 6.63
C GLU A 36 22.01 -6.47 6.16
N THR A 37 21.06 -7.37 6.44
CA THR A 37 19.63 -7.16 6.23
C THR A 37 19.05 -6.01 7.06
N ALA A 38 19.64 -5.67 8.20
CA ALA A 38 19.23 -4.53 9.03
C ALA A 38 19.67 -3.17 8.46
N ALA A 39 20.64 -3.15 7.54
CA ALA A 39 21.01 -1.93 6.81
C ALA A 39 19.88 -1.39 5.91
N ARG A 40 18.84 -2.19 5.67
CA ARG A 40 17.61 -1.75 4.98
C ARG A 40 16.64 -0.98 5.89
N PHE A 41 16.85 -0.99 7.20
CA PHE A 41 16.12 -0.11 8.11
C PHE A 41 16.66 1.31 7.98
N HIS A 42 16.06 2.09 7.10
CA HIS A 42 16.37 3.52 7.02
C HIS A 42 15.80 4.24 8.25
N PRO A 43 16.66 4.71 9.18
CA PRO A 43 16.21 5.33 10.43
C PRO A 43 15.66 6.75 10.24
N ARG A 44 15.44 7.21 9.02
CA ARG A 44 15.05 8.59 8.71
C ARG A 44 14.16 8.68 7.47
N GLN A 45 12.92 8.27 7.57
CA GLN A 45 11.91 8.96 6.77
C GLN A 45 11.23 10.04 7.63
N THR A 46 11.99 11.08 7.92
CA THR A 46 11.39 12.41 7.94
C THR A 46 10.93 12.66 6.51
N MET A 47 9.66 13.04 6.31
CA MET A 47 9.13 13.38 4.99
C MET A 47 10.16 14.20 4.22
N THR A 48 10.65 13.64 3.11
CA THR A 48 11.59 14.31 2.23
C THR A 48 10.80 15.25 1.30
N ARG A 49 11.49 16.15 0.59
CA ARG A 49 10.83 16.96 -0.46
C ARG A 49 10.16 16.10 -1.53
N ALA A 50 10.67 14.88 -1.75
CA ALA A 50 10.11 13.92 -2.68
C ALA A 50 8.76 13.40 -2.18
N ASP A 51 8.64 13.11 -0.87
CA ASP A 51 7.38 12.67 -0.24
C ASP A 51 6.32 13.76 -0.32
N ASP A 52 6.66 15.02 -0.08
CA ASP A 52 5.75 16.15 -0.22
C ASP A 52 5.22 16.31 -1.65
N ALA A 53 6.06 16.11 -2.64
CA ALA A 53 5.66 16.17 -4.04
C ALA A 53 4.72 15.02 -4.42
N LEU A 54 4.96 13.81 -3.91
CA LEU A 54 4.08 12.67 -4.09
C LEU A 54 2.73 12.88 -3.38
N LEU A 55 2.76 13.37 -2.13
CA LEU A 55 1.55 13.67 -1.36
C LEU A 55 0.65 14.73 -2.03
N SER A 56 1.19 15.57 -2.91
CA SER A 56 0.40 16.58 -3.62
C SER A 56 -0.50 16.01 -4.73
N VAL A 57 -0.30 14.76 -5.13
CA VAL A 57 -0.98 14.13 -6.27
C VAL A 57 -1.77 12.87 -5.93
N ILE A 58 -1.61 12.32 -4.73
CA ILE A 58 -2.34 11.14 -4.27
C ILE A 58 -3.63 11.50 -3.55
N SER A 59 -4.56 10.55 -3.46
CA SER A 59 -5.83 10.68 -2.74
C SER A 59 -5.90 9.85 -1.46
N SER A 60 -5.07 8.82 -1.35
CA SER A 60 -5.03 7.93 -0.18
C SER A 60 -3.60 7.59 0.21
N ALA A 61 -3.39 7.21 1.49
CA ALA A 61 -2.14 6.68 2.00
C ALA A 61 -2.40 5.50 2.93
N TYR A 62 -1.62 4.43 2.78
CA TYR A 62 -1.71 3.24 3.63
C TYR A 62 -0.58 3.25 4.63
N LEU A 63 -0.92 3.27 5.94
CA LEU A 63 0.05 3.42 7.01
C LEU A 63 0.38 2.07 7.64
N ALA A 64 1.67 1.80 7.79
CA ALA A 64 2.17 0.67 8.55
C ALA A 64 1.60 0.65 9.98
N CYS A 65 1.32 -0.55 10.51
CA CYS A 65 0.53 -0.75 11.71
C CYS A 65 1.31 -1.34 12.90
N GLY A 66 2.64 -1.17 12.92
CA GLY A 66 3.49 -1.49 14.08
C GLY A 66 4.18 -2.86 14.02
N LEU A 67 3.84 -3.78 13.11
CA LEU A 67 4.48 -5.11 13.06
C LEU A 67 5.59 -5.27 12.03
N HIS A 68 5.59 -4.51 10.93
CA HIS A 68 6.76 -4.42 10.03
C HIS A 68 7.41 -3.05 10.11
N SER A 69 6.63 -2.03 10.43
CA SER A 69 6.98 -0.64 10.61
C SER A 69 5.79 0.08 11.24
N GLY A 70 5.81 1.42 11.35
CA GLY A 70 4.70 2.19 11.90
C GLY A 70 4.88 2.50 13.37
N ASP A 71 6.03 3.09 13.71
CA ASP A 71 6.29 3.62 15.05
C ASP A 71 5.20 4.62 15.48
N PRO A 72 4.68 4.54 16.73
CA PRO A 72 3.60 5.43 17.20
C PRO A 72 3.92 6.91 17.06
N LEU A 73 5.17 7.34 17.24
CA LEU A 73 5.57 8.73 17.12
C LEU A 73 5.62 9.18 15.65
N VAL A 74 6.00 8.28 14.75
CA VAL A 74 5.93 8.51 13.29
C VAL A 74 4.48 8.71 12.87
N LEU A 75 3.58 7.83 13.32
CA LEU A 75 2.15 7.94 13.03
C LEU A 75 1.55 9.25 13.53
N HIS A 76 1.83 9.63 14.78
CA HIS A 76 1.34 10.87 15.38
C HIS A 76 1.80 12.14 14.65
N ARG A 77 2.97 12.11 14.01
CA ARG A 77 3.49 13.23 13.20
C ARG A 77 2.93 13.23 11.79
N LEU A 78 2.73 12.05 11.21
CA LEU A 78 2.31 11.91 9.82
C LEU A 78 0.81 12.16 9.63
N VAL A 79 -0.04 11.64 10.54
CA VAL A 79 -1.49 11.73 10.42
C VAL A 79 -1.99 13.17 10.22
N PRO A 80 -1.61 14.18 11.05
CA PRO A 80 -2.06 15.56 10.82
C PRO A 80 -1.71 16.10 9.43
N ASN A 81 -0.50 15.81 8.95
CA ASN A 81 -0.05 16.26 7.64
C ASN A 81 -0.88 15.67 6.48
N LEU A 82 -1.26 14.38 6.59
CA LEU A 82 -2.13 13.75 5.61
C LEU A 82 -3.55 14.35 5.63
N LEU A 83 -4.07 14.63 6.83
CA LEU A 83 -5.39 15.21 7.00
C LEU A 83 -5.48 16.64 6.46
N GLU A 84 -4.45 17.47 6.68
CA GLU A 84 -4.34 18.82 6.10
C GLU A 84 -4.40 18.80 4.57
N ARG A 85 -3.93 17.72 3.95
CA ARG A 85 -3.94 17.51 2.50
C ARG A 85 -5.21 16.80 1.99
N ASN A 86 -6.15 16.49 2.87
CA ASN A 86 -7.35 15.71 2.57
C ASN A 86 -7.04 14.30 2.00
N ILE A 87 -5.91 13.71 2.40
CA ILE A 87 -5.53 12.36 2.01
C ILE A 87 -6.23 11.35 2.92
N GLN A 88 -6.95 10.41 2.33
CA GLN A 88 -7.61 9.34 3.08
C GLN A 88 -6.58 8.37 3.65
N ILE A 89 -6.77 7.96 4.91
CA ILE A 89 -5.86 7.04 5.58
C ILE A 89 -6.44 5.64 5.60
N GLY A 90 -5.64 4.68 5.12
CA GLY A 90 -5.86 3.25 5.20
C GLY A 90 -4.85 2.54 6.09
N ALA A 91 -5.14 1.30 6.47
CA ALA A 91 -4.24 0.46 7.22
C ALA A 91 -3.42 -0.45 6.31
N HIS A 92 -2.14 -0.64 6.67
CA HIS A 92 -1.18 -1.48 5.96
C HIS A 92 -0.64 -2.61 6.85
N PRO A 93 -1.49 -3.58 7.24
CA PRO A 93 -1.09 -4.67 8.12
C PRO A 93 -0.20 -5.68 7.41
N SER A 94 0.71 -6.31 8.16
CA SER A 94 1.68 -7.30 7.69
C SER A 94 1.72 -8.53 8.58
N TYR A 95 2.51 -9.51 8.18
CA TYR A 95 3.04 -10.47 9.15
C TYR A 95 3.97 -9.77 10.16
N PRO A 96 4.11 -10.31 11.40
CA PRO A 96 5.12 -9.83 12.33
C PRO A 96 6.52 -10.00 11.75
N GLY A 97 7.25 -8.90 11.59
CA GLY A 97 8.55 -8.95 10.91
C GLY A 97 9.26 -7.60 10.89
N LEU A 98 9.62 -7.06 12.07
CA LEU A 98 10.37 -5.80 12.15
C LEU A 98 11.74 -5.89 11.47
N PHE A 99 12.40 -7.06 11.53
CA PHE A 99 13.77 -7.22 11.01
C PHE A 99 13.83 -7.51 9.50
N ASN A 100 12.78 -8.11 8.96
CA ASN A 100 12.66 -8.45 7.53
C ASN A 100 11.62 -7.61 6.81
N PHE A 101 11.13 -6.57 7.45
CA PHE A 101 10.13 -5.65 6.90
C PHE A 101 8.84 -6.36 6.43
N GLY A 102 8.42 -7.44 7.12
CA GLY A 102 7.22 -8.20 6.78
C GLY A 102 7.31 -8.99 5.45
N GLN A 103 8.52 -9.19 4.91
CA GLN A 103 8.72 -9.85 3.62
C GLN A 103 8.76 -11.37 3.70
N ASP A 104 8.86 -11.96 4.90
CA ASP A 104 8.86 -13.41 5.07
C ASP A 104 7.45 -13.94 5.32
N HIS A 105 7.17 -15.11 4.74
CA HIS A 105 5.98 -15.89 5.07
C HIS A 105 6.06 -16.44 6.49
N VAL A 106 5.04 -16.20 7.30
CA VAL A 106 4.97 -16.69 8.67
C VAL A 106 3.91 -17.78 8.78
N MET A 107 4.30 -18.95 9.28
CA MET A 107 3.38 -20.06 9.55
C MET A 107 2.47 -19.69 10.71
N MET A 108 1.17 -19.56 10.44
CA MET A 108 0.13 -19.22 11.41
C MET A 108 -1.14 -20.03 11.16
N THR A 109 -1.88 -20.30 12.21
CA THR A 109 -3.27 -20.74 12.09
C THR A 109 -4.17 -19.57 11.65
N PRO A 110 -5.33 -19.83 11.04
CA PRO A 110 -6.27 -18.76 10.70
C PRO A 110 -6.72 -17.92 11.91
N ALA A 111 -6.77 -18.51 13.11
CA ALA A 111 -7.13 -17.78 14.34
C ALA A 111 -6.02 -16.81 14.77
N GLU A 112 -4.76 -17.22 14.71
CA GLU A 112 -3.62 -16.37 15.01
C GLU A 112 -3.53 -15.23 14.02
N LEU A 113 -3.67 -15.49 12.72
CA LEU A 113 -3.66 -14.45 11.70
C LEU A 113 -4.82 -13.46 11.88
N THR A 114 -6.02 -13.94 12.25
CA THR A 114 -7.14 -13.05 12.60
C THR A 114 -6.77 -12.11 13.75
N SER A 115 -6.09 -12.62 14.78
CA SER A 115 -5.64 -11.83 15.93
C SER A 115 -4.57 -10.80 15.54
N VAL A 116 -3.66 -11.18 14.65
CA VAL A 116 -2.61 -10.29 14.08
C VAL A 116 -3.24 -9.12 13.32
N PHE A 117 -4.28 -9.37 12.53
CA PHE A 117 -5.03 -8.30 11.87
C PHE A 117 -5.70 -7.36 12.87
N LEU A 118 -6.45 -7.93 13.83
CA LEU A 118 -7.19 -7.13 14.83
C LEU A 118 -6.26 -6.25 15.67
N TYR A 119 -5.09 -6.77 16.07
CA TYR A 119 -4.08 -6.01 16.80
C TYR A 119 -3.62 -4.79 15.99
N GLN A 120 -3.24 -4.99 14.75
CA GLN A 120 -2.72 -3.93 13.89
C GLN A 120 -3.78 -2.88 13.55
N LEU A 121 -4.99 -3.31 13.22
CA LEU A 121 -6.11 -2.40 12.96
C LEU A 121 -6.44 -1.59 14.22
N GLY A 122 -6.44 -2.22 15.39
CA GLY A 122 -6.67 -1.56 16.67
C GLY A 122 -5.60 -0.52 16.99
N ALA A 123 -4.33 -0.84 16.76
CA ALA A 123 -3.21 0.05 17.01
C ALA A 123 -3.30 1.34 16.17
N LEU A 124 -3.43 1.22 14.85
CA LEU A 124 -3.58 2.39 13.98
C LEU A 124 -4.86 3.16 14.27
N ASN A 125 -5.98 2.47 14.46
CA ASN A 125 -7.26 3.13 14.73
C ASN A 125 -7.26 3.88 16.06
N GLY A 126 -6.49 3.41 17.04
CA GLY A 126 -6.26 4.14 18.29
C GLY A 126 -5.62 5.50 18.06
N VAL A 127 -4.57 5.56 17.24
CA VAL A 127 -3.93 6.83 16.86
C VAL A 127 -4.89 7.71 16.06
N LEU A 128 -5.60 7.14 15.07
CA LEU A 128 -6.52 7.92 14.23
C LEU A 128 -7.68 8.55 15.03
N ARG A 129 -8.15 7.88 16.07
CA ARG A 129 -9.22 8.40 16.93
C ARG A 129 -8.85 9.69 17.66
N ASP A 130 -7.58 9.88 18.01
CA ASP A 130 -7.09 11.13 18.60
C ASP A 130 -7.29 12.33 17.68
N PHE A 131 -7.32 12.08 16.36
CA PHE A 131 -7.58 13.07 15.32
C PHE A 131 -9.03 13.03 14.78
N GLY A 132 -9.96 12.38 15.49
CA GLY A 132 -11.35 12.25 15.04
C GLY A 132 -11.55 11.40 13.79
N GLN A 133 -10.57 10.56 13.45
CA GLN A 133 -10.56 9.74 12.24
C GLN A 133 -10.73 8.25 12.54
N ARG A 134 -10.96 7.46 11.50
CA ARG A 134 -10.99 6.00 11.56
C ARG A 134 -10.39 5.40 10.29
N ILE A 135 -10.00 4.14 10.34
CA ILE A 135 -9.59 3.37 9.17
C ILE A 135 -10.76 3.26 8.19
N ARG A 136 -10.53 3.57 6.91
CA ARG A 136 -11.52 3.44 5.83
C ARG A 136 -11.21 2.30 4.88
N THR A 137 -9.93 2.00 4.71
CA THR A 137 -9.43 1.02 3.75
C THR A 137 -8.35 0.16 4.39
N VAL A 138 -8.19 -1.07 3.91
CA VAL A 138 -7.12 -1.99 4.33
C VAL A 138 -6.45 -2.58 3.10
N LYS A 139 -5.13 -2.50 3.05
CA LYS A 139 -4.25 -3.18 2.12
C LYS A 139 -3.17 -3.91 2.89
N CYS A 140 -2.98 -5.20 2.64
CA CYS A 140 -1.90 -5.97 3.27
C CYS A 140 -0.53 -5.59 2.71
N HIS A 141 0.51 -5.77 3.54
CA HIS A 141 1.91 -5.53 3.19
C HIS A 141 2.69 -6.83 3.00
N GLY A 142 3.70 -6.80 2.13
CA GLY A 142 4.74 -7.81 2.01
C GLY A 142 4.21 -9.21 1.75
N ALA A 143 4.78 -10.22 2.42
CA ALA A 143 4.36 -11.62 2.23
C ALA A 143 2.88 -11.85 2.55
N LEU A 144 2.30 -11.10 3.49
CA LEU A 144 0.88 -11.21 3.80
C LEU A 144 -0.01 -10.78 2.64
N TYR A 145 0.40 -9.79 1.85
CA TYR A 145 -0.30 -9.38 0.63
C TYR A 145 -0.44 -10.52 -0.37
N TYR A 146 0.66 -11.24 -0.63
CA TYR A 146 0.64 -12.40 -1.51
C TYR A 146 -0.17 -13.56 -0.96
N ASP A 147 -0.05 -13.84 0.35
CA ASP A 147 -0.78 -14.94 0.98
C ASP A 147 -2.30 -14.70 0.97
N VAL A 148 -2.74 -13.48 1.26
CA VAL A 148 -4.16 -13.12 1.17
C VAL A 148 -4.66 -13.19 -0.26
N ALA A 149 -3.84 -12.85 -1.25
CA ALA A 149 -4.21 -12.88 -2.66
C ALA A 149 -4.28 -14.30 -3.26
N THR A 150 -3.56 -15.28 -2.67
CA THR A 150 -3.38 -16.62 -3.25
C THR A 150 -3.88 -17.77 -2.38
N LYS A 151 -4.00 -17.57 -1.05
CA LYS A 151 -4.36 -18.60 -0.09
C LYS A 151 -5.74 -18.34 0.53
N GLU A 152 -6.70 -19.22 0.30
CA GLU A 152 -8.08 -19.07 0.79
C GLU A 152 -8.15 -18.93 2.32
N TRP A 153 -7.32 -19.65 3.07
CA TRP A 153 -7.30 -19.58 4.53
C TRP A 153 -6.86 -18.20 5.05
N ALA A 154 -5.86 -17.57 4.41
CA ALA A 154 -5.37 -16.26 4.79
C ALA A 154 -6.40 -15.17 4.45
N CYS A 155 -7.02 -15.27 3.28
CA CYS A 155 -8.14 -14.43 2.88
C CYS A 155 -9.31 -14.54 3.86
N ALA A 156 -9.69 -15.77 4.27
CA ALA A 156 -10.76 -15.99 5.24
C ALA A 156 -10.44 -15.40 6.61
N ALA A 157 -9.18 -15.47 7.07
CA ALA A 157 -8.74 -14.85 8.33
C ALA A 157 -8.85 -13.32 8.27
N MET A 158 -8.44 -12.70 7.16
CA MET A 158 -8.60 -11.26 6.93
C MET A 158 -10.08 -10.85 6.91
N ILE A 159 -10.93 -11.55 6.16
CA ILE A 159 -12.38 -11.29 6.11
C ILE A 159 -12.98 -11.35 7.51
N LYS A 160 -12.64 -12.37 8.30
CA LYS A 160 -13.11 -12.51 9.67
C LYS A 160 -12.69 -11.33 10.55
N ALA A 161 -11.43 -10.93 10.46
CA ALA A 161 -10.89 -9.80 11.24
C ALA A 161 -11.59 -8.48 10.87
N ILE A 162 -11.71 -8.16 9.59
CA ILE A 162 -12.35 -6.94 9.12
C ILE A 162 -13.81 -6.87 9.54
N ARG A 163 -14.56 -7.96 9.39
CA ARG A 163 -15.96 -8.02 9.84
C ARG A 163 -16.12 -7.80 11.35
N ALA A 164 -15.19 -8.33 12.13
CA ALA A 164 -15.20 -8.15 13.58
C ALA A 164 -14.81 -6.74 14.00
N PHE A 165 -13.94 -6.09 13.23
CA PHE A 165 -13.43 -4.75 13.53
C PHE A 165 -14.37 -3.65 13.01
N ASP A 166 -14.61 -3.57 11.72
CA ASP A 166 -15.54 -2.65 11.05
C ASP A 166 -15.87 -3.18 9.64
N PRO A 167 -17.10 -3.68 9.40
CA PRO A 167 -17.50 -4.23 8.10
C PRO A 167 -17.60 -3.19 6.97
N GLU A 168 -17.59 -1.88 7.30
CA GLU A 168 -17.60 -0.79 6.32
C GLU A 168 -16.22 -0.52 5.69
N ILE A 169 -15.18 -1.17 6.19
CA ILE A 169 -13.83 -1.06 5.64
C ILE A 169 -13.79 -1.65 4.22
N ILE A 170 -13.15 -0.92 3.32
CA ILE A 170 -12.90 -1.35 1.95
C ILE A 170 -11.59 -2.13 1.91
N VAL A 171 -11.62 -3.33 1.34
CA VAL A 171 -10.44 -4.17 1.13
C VAL A 171 -9.82 -3.85 -0.21
N VAL A 172 -8.54 -3.52 -0.22
CA VAL A 172 -7.74 -3.42 -1.45
C VAL A 172 -7.16 -4.80 -1.76
N SER A 173 -7.45 -5.30 -2.94
CA SER A 173 -7.00 -6.60 -3.43
C SER A 173 -6.34 -6.46 -4.78
N PRO A 174 -5.27 -7.23 -5.07
CA PRO A 174 -4.75 -7.28 -6.44
C PRO A 174 -5.87 -7.55 -7.43
N ALA A 175 -5.88 -6.84 -8.55
CA ALA A 175 -6.94 -6.96 -9.56
C ALA A 175 -7.09 -8.39 -10.11
N ARG A 176 -6.02 -9.18 -10.02
CA ARG A 176 -5.99 -10.60 -10.46
C ARG A 176 -5.76 -11.59 -9.31
N ALA A 177 -6.11 -11.23 -8.08
CA ALA A 177 -6.00 -12.14 -6.94
C ALA A 177 -6.81 -13.43 -7.17
N GLN A 178 -6.23 -14.57 -6.86
CA GLN A 178 -6.94 -15.87 -6.93
C GLN A 178 -8.14 -15.91 -5.96
N THR A 179 -8.00 -15.22 -4.83
CA THR A 179 -9.03 -15.10 -3.77
C THR A 179 -10.07 -14.01 -4.04
N LEU A 180 -10.01 -13.30 -5.16
CA LEU A 180 -10.92 -12.17 -5.44
C LEU A 180 -12.40 -12.59 -5.38
N LYS A 181 -12.73 -13.77 -5.91
CA LYS A 181 -14.11 -14.33 -5.84
C LYS A 181 -14.55 -14.57 -4.39
N GLN A 182 -13.66 -15.06 -3.54
CA GLN A 182 -13.91 -15.26 -2.11
C GLN A 182 -14.17 -13.92 -1.39
N LEU A 183 -13.37 -12.89 -1.69
CA LEU A 183 -13.57 -11.55 -1.18
C LEU A 183 -14.92 -10.97 -1.60
N GLN A 184 -15.28 -11.07 -2.87
CA GLN A 184 -16.57 -10.59 -3.39
C GLN A 184 -17.75 -11.33 -2.75
N ALA A 185 -17.65 -12.65 -2.57
CA ALA A 185 -18.67 -13.45 -1.89
C ALA A 185 -18.81 -13.10 -0.40
N SER A 186 -17.80 -12.50 0.20
CA SER A 186 -17.82 -12.09 1.60
C SER A 186 -18.75 -10.91 1.89
N LYS A 187 -19.25 -10.20 0.89
CA LYS A 187 -20.04 -8.96 1.00
C LYS A 187 -19.27 -7.77 1.62
N LEU A 188 -17.97 -7.87 1.79
CA LEU A 188 -17.14 -6.70 2.07
C LEU A 188 -17.01 -5.84 0.80
N ARG A 189 -16.82 -4.57 0.99
CA ARG A 189 -16.48 -3.65 -0.12
C ARG A 189 -15.06 -3.95 -0.56
N VAL A 190 -14.85 -4.12 -1.85
CA VAL A 190 -13.54 -4.50 -2.41
C VAL A 190 -13.19 -3.56 -3.56
N THR A 191 -11.97 -3.04 -3.56
CA THR A 191 -11.39 -2.30 -4.67
C THR A 191 -10.22 -3.09 -5.28
N ARG A 192 -10.12 -3.06 -6.60
CA ARG A 192 -9.10 -3.79 -7.35
C ARG A 192 -7.90 -2.91 -7.59
N GLU A 193 -6.73 -3.42 -7.24
CA GLU A 193 -5.47 -2.71 -7.31
C GLU A 193 -4.66 -3.08 -8.53
N CYS A 194 -4.01 -2.06 -9.11
CA CYS A 194 -2.89 -2.18 -10.05
C CYS A 194 -1.75 -1.27 -9.57
N TYR A 195 -0.54 -1.51 -10.05
CA TYR A 195 0.64 -0.72 -9.69
C TYR A 195 1.00 0.28 -10.79
N ALA A 196 1.36 1.48 -10.38
CA ALA A 196 1.78 2.55 -11.29
C ALA A 196 3.28 2.50 -11.62
N ASP A 197 4.06 1.79 -10.80
CA ASP A 197 5.53 1.75 -10.86
C ASP A 197 6.13 0.36 -11.07
N ARG A 198 5.28 -0.68 -11.22
CA ARG A 198 5.72 -2.08 -11.28
C ARG A 198 5.39 -2.70 -12.63
N ARG A 199 6.31 -3.55 -13.13
CA ARG A 199 6.06 -4.39 -14.29
C ARG A 199 5.25 -5.62 -13.92
N TYR A 200 4.61 -6.17 -14.94
CA TYR A 200 3.79 -7.38 -14.84
C TYR A 200 4.40 -8.46 -15.74
N ASP A 201 4.25 -9.72 -15.35
CA ASP A 201 4.51 -10.86 -16.20
C ASP A 201 3.32 -11.18 -17.12
N SER A 202 3.49 -12.13 -18.05
CA SER A 202 2.43 -12.57 -18.98
C SER A 202 1.24 -13.25 -18.31
N ALA A 203 1.36 -13.69 -17.04
CA ALA A 203 0.25 -14.18 -16.24
C ALA A 203 -0.53 -13.05 -15.54
N GLY A 204 0.02 -11.82 -15.55
CA GLY A 204 -0.55 -10.64 -14.89
C GLY A 204 -0.25 -10.58 -13.41
N ALA A 205 0.78 -11.26 -12.95
CA ALA A 205 1.38 -11.05 -11.63
C ALA A 205 2.45 -9.95 -11.74
N ILE A 206 2.68 -9.22 -10.64
CA ILE A 206 3.81 -8.27 -10.58
C ILE A 206 5.13 -9.03 -10.60
N VAL A 207 6.09 -8.54 -11.37
CA VAL A 207 7.45 -9.08 -11.41
C VAL A 207 8.09 -8.95 -10.03
N ASP A 208 8.79 -9.99 -9.56
CA ASP A 208 9.45 -9.96 -8.25
C ASP A 208 10.42 -8.77 -8.16
N ARG A 209 10.37 -8.04 -7.03
CA ARG A 209 11.14 -6.80 -6.85
C ARG A 209 12.66 -7.03 -6.87
N SER A 210 13.13 -8.26 -6.64
CA SER A 210 14.54 -8.62 -6.75
C SER A 210 15.04 -8.69 -8.20
N GLN A 211 14.14 -8.76 -9.19
CA GLN A 211 14.52 -8.79 -10.60
C GLN A 211 14.88 -7.38 -11.10
N PRO A 212 15.91 -7.27 -11.96
CA PRO A 212 16.40 -5.97 -12.45
C PRO A 212 15.34 -5.14 -13.18
N ASN A 213 14.36 -5.81 -13.81
CA ASN A 213 13.29 -5.21 -14.60
C ASN A 213 11.96 -5.11 -13.85
N ALA A 214 11.95 -5.19 -12.52
CA ALA A 214 10.72 -5.18 -11.73
C ALA A 214 9.99 -3.82 -11.70
N LEU A 215 10.73 -2.73 -11.91
CA LEU A 215 10.21 -1.36 -11.92
C LEU A 215 10.03 -0.84 -13.35
N LEU A 216 9.13 0.11 -13.52
CA LEU A 216 8.98 0.86 -14.77
C LEU A 216 10.10 1.90 -14.92
N ASP A 217 10.45 2.23 -16.17
CA ASP A 217 11.59 3.09 -16.50
C ASP A 217 11.27 4.59 -16.45
N GLY A 218 10.41 5.01 -15.54
CA GLY A 218 10.16 6.42 -15.26
C GLY A 218 8.74 6.90 -15.53
N ALA A 219 8.60 8.22 -15.55
CA ALA A 219 7.32 8.90 -15.48
C ALA A 219 6.39 8.64 -16.68
N GLU A 220 6.95 8.56 -17.89
CA GLU A 220 6.16 8.36 -19.12
C GLU A 220 5.57 6.95 -19.18
N GLU A 221 6.37 5.94 -18.81
CA GLU A 221 5.93 4.54 -18.79
C GLU A 221 4.87 4.32 -17.72
N ALA A 222 5.05 4.91 -16.52
CA ALA A 222 4.08 4.88 -15.44
C ALA A 222 2.74 5.49 -15.88
N ALA A 223 2.75 6.66 -16.49
CA ALA A 223 1.56 7.32 -17.00
C ALA A 223 0.85 6.48 -18.09
N ALA A 224 1.62 5.94 -19.04
CA ALA A 224 1.10 5.10 -20.11
C ALA A 224 0.45 3.82 -19.57
N GLN A 225 1.06 3.17 -18.57
CA GLN A 225 0.48 1.97 -17.95
C GLN A 225 -0.89 2.27 -17.33
N ILE A 226 -1.00 3.34 -16.54
CA ILE A 226 -2.28 3.69 -15.89
C ILE A 226 -3.36 4.03 -16.92
N VAL A 227 -3.04 4.82 -17.93
CA VAL A 227 -3.98 5.14 -19.02
C VAL A 227 -4.43 3.87 -19.74
N ASN A 228 -3.52 2.95 -20.03
CA ASN A 228 -3.87 1.66 -20.64
C ASN A 228 -4.83 0.84 -19.77
N VAL A 229 -4.58 0.75 -18.47
CA VAL A 229 -5.49 0.03 -17.56
C VAL A 229 -6.87 0.68 -17.53
N VAL A 230 -6.92 2.00 -17.43
CA VAL A 230 -8.20 2.72 -17.28
C VAL A 230 -9.00 2.70 -18.57
N ARG A 231 -8.36 2.98 -19.72
CA ARG A 231 -9.04 3.11 -21.03
C ARG A 231 -9.17 1.78 -21.75
N ASN A 232 -8.07 1.05 -21.82
CA ASN A 232 -7.94 -0.11 -22.68
C ASN A 232 -8.10 -1.44 -21.93
N LYS A 233 -8.15 -1.41 -20.58
CA LYS A 233 -8.36 -2.57 -19.71
C LYS A 233 -7.28 -3.64 -19.84
N PHE A 234 -6.02 -3.25 -20.04
CA PHE A 234 -4.87 -4.13 -20.03
C PHE A 234 -3.62 -3.46 -19.47
N VAL A 235 -2.66 -4.27 -19.02
CA VAL A 235 -1.25 -3.89 -18.83
C VAL A 235 -0.40 -4.54 -19.93
N VAL A 236 0.75 -3.94 -20.22
CA VAL A 236 1.76 -4.55 -21.09
C VAL A 236 2.75 -5.29 -20.18
N ALA A 237 2.84 -6.59 -20.32
CA ALA A 237 3.80 -7.43 -19.60
C ALA A 237 5.24 -7.19 -20.11
N GLU A 238 6.23 -7.66 -19.33
CA GLU A 238 7.66 -7.51 -19.66
C GLU A 238 8.07 -8.11 -21.03
N ASP A 239 7.33 -9.12 -21.48
CA ASP A 239 7.52 -9.77 -22.79
C ASP A 239 6.70 -9.10 -23.92
N GLY A 240 6.03 -7.99 -23.66
CA GLY A 240 5.18 -7.28 -24.59
C GLY A 240 3.74 -7.82 -24.70
N THR A 241 3.39 -8.87 -23.98
CA THR A 241 2.03 -9.43 -23.97
C THR A 241 1.05 -8.45 -23.35
N ARG A 242 -0.12 -8.28 -23.98
CA ARG A 242 -1.24 -7.51 -23.39
C ARG A 242 -2.03 -8.40 -22.45
N VAL A 243 -1.98 -8.11 -21.16
CA VAL A 243 -2.68 -8.86 -20.12
C VAL A 243 -3.92 -8.08 -19.68
N PRO A 244 -5.12 -8.64 -19.80
CA PRO A 244 -6.35 -7.99 -19.35
C PRO A 244 -6.24 -7.57 -17.87
N MET A 245 -6.49 -6.29 -17.58
CA MET A 245 -6.39 -5.70 -16.25
C MET A 245 -7.49 -4.67 -16.04
N GLN A 246 -8.23 -4.79 -14.96
CA GLN A 246 -9.24 -3.81 -14.54
C GLN A 246 -8.97 -3.44 -13.10
N ALA A 247 -8.70 -2.17 -12.87
CA ALA A 247 -8.39 -1.65 -11.53
C ALA A 247 -9.21 -0.40 -11.25
N ASP A 248 -9.45 -0.18 -9.97
CA ASP A 248 -10.19 0.95 -9.41
C ASP A 248 -9.24 1.84 -8.60
N THR A 249 -8.09 1.30 -8.17
CA THR A 249 -7.07 1.97 -7.38
C THR A 249 -5.67 1.62 -7.87
N PHE A 250 -4.72 2.55 -7.71
CA PHE A 250 -3.37 2.42 -8.20
C PHE A 250 -2.35 2.74 -7.12
N CYS A 251 -1.43 1.81 -6.89
CA CYS A 251 -0.31 1.95 -5.98
C CYS A 251 0.88 2.58 -6.69
N LEU A 252 1.48 3.56 -6.08
CA LEU A 252 2.79 4.10 -6.43
C LEU A 252 3.67 4.09 -5.17
N HIS A 253 4.68 3.24 -5.14
CA HIS A 253 5.55 3.13 -3.97
C HIS A 253 6.40 4.40 -3.80
N SER A 254 6.48 4.91 -2.58
CA SER A 254 7.25 6.12 -2.26
C SER A 254 8.78 5.92 -2.34
N ASP A 255 9.24 4.68 -2.21
CA ASP A 255 10.64 4.28 -2.30
C ASP A 255 11.11 3.96 -3.73
N THR A 256 10.21 3.98 -4.72
CA THR A 256 10.58 3.83 -6.13
C THR A 256 11.36 5.06 -6.60
N PRO A 257 12.55 4.87 -7.22
CA PRO A 257 13.30 6.00 -7.78
C PRO A 257 12.44 6.83 -8.75
N GLY A 258 12.34 8.14 -8.52
CA GLY A 258 11.51 9.02 -9.35
C GLY A 258 10.00 8.96 -9.05
N ALA A 259 9.57 8.40 -7.92
CA ALA A 259 8.16 8.27 -7.56
C ALA A 259 7.38 9.59 -7.64
N ALA A 260 7.98 10.70 -7.23
CA ALA A 260 7.33 12.01 -7.30
C ALA A 260 7.06 12.46 -8.74
N GLU A 261 8.01 12.23 -9.64
CA GLU A 261 7.89 12.52 -11.07
C GLU A 261 6.87 11.59 -11.74
N MET A 262 6.90 10.30 -11.39
CA MET A 262 5.90 9.32 -11.84
C MET A 262 4.49 9.75 -11.40
N GLY A 263 4.31 10.10 -10.13
CA GLY A 263 3.02 10.56 -9.60
C GLY A 263 2.48 11.79 -10.31
N LYS A 264 3.32 12.79 -10.58
CA LYS A 264 2.94 13.97 -11.35
C LYS A 264 2.53 13.64 -12.79
N ALA A 265 3.28 12.77 -13.46
CA ALA A 265 2.97 12.35 -14.82
C ALA A 265 1.66 11.56 -14.88
N VAL A 266 1.44 10.63 -13.96
CA VAL A 266 0.18 9.89 -13.81
C VAL A 266 -0.98 10.85 -13.60
N ALA A 267 -0.87 11.79 -12.65
CA ALA A 267 -1.92 12.76 -12.38
C ALA A 267 -2.22 13.66 -13.58
N ALA A 268 -1.19 14.11 -14.30
CA ALA A 268 -1.36 14.91 -15.53
C ALA A 268 -2.06 14.11 -16.64
N ALA A 269 -1.65 12.86 -16.85
CA ALA A 269 -2.25 11.98 -17.85
C ALA A 269 -3.73 11.68 -17.53
N LEU A 270 -4.06 11.38 -16.27
CA LEU A 270 -5.44 11.16 -15.84
C LEU A 270 -6.31 12.41 -16.02
N LYS A 271 -5.77 13.58 -15.71
CA LYS A 271 -6.45 14.87 -15.93
C LYS A 271 -6.73 15.12 -17.42
N ALA A 272 -5.77 14.82 -18.29
CA ALA A 272 -5.94 14.93 -19.75
C ALA A 272 -7.05 13.99 -20.26
N GLU A 273 -7.25 12.87 -19.62
CA GLU A 273 -8.30 11.88 -19.90
C GLU A 273 -9.64 12.19 -19.20
N ASN A 274 -9.76 13.34 -18.53
CA ASN A 274 -10.94 13.72 -17.71
C ASN A 274 -11.27 12.69 -16.61
N ILE A 275 -10.26 12.09 -15.99
CA ILE A 275 -10.41 11.15 -14.89
C ILE A 275 -9.99 11.86 -13.61
N ALA A 276 -10.87 11.85 -12.60
CA ALA A 276 -10.60 12.46 -11.31
C ALA A 276 -9.84 11.49 -10.39
N ILE A 277 -8.89 12.00 -9.63
CA ILE A 277 -8.25 11.25 -8.54
C ILE A 277 -9.06 11.49 -7.27
N LYS A 278 -9.62 10.42 -6.69
CA LYS A 278 -10.45 10.45 -5.47
C LYS A 278 -10.12 9.25 -4.59
N PRO A 279 -10.25 9.37 -3.26
CA PRO A 279 -10.09 8.23 -2.36
C PRO A 279 -11.02 7.07 -2.70
N ALA A 280 -10.57 5.83 -2.47
CA ALA A 280 -11.36 4.63 -2.72
C ALA A 280 -12.76 4.67 -2.08
N ALA A 281 -12.89 5.23 -0.86
CA ALA A 281 -14.18 5.40 -0.19
C ALA A 281 -15.14 6.39 -0.88
N GLY A 282 -14.66 7.19 -1.81
CA GLY A 282 -15.48 8.10 -2.62
C GLY A 282 -15.83 7.56 -4.01
N ILE A 283 -15.38 6.34 -4.33
CA ILE A 283 -15.56 5.72 -5.66
C ILE A 283 -16.51 4.51 -5.59
N ILE A 284 -16.47 3.76 -4.49
CA ILE A 284 -17.24 2.52 -4.27
C ILE A 284 -18.28 2.70 -3.18
#